data_6900c7bc7732f435eaac700a9d80bc4a
#
_entry.id   6900c7bc7732f435eaac700a9d80bc4a
#
_cell.length_a   1.000
_cell.length_b   1.000
_cell.length_c   1.000
_cell.angle_alpha   90.00
_cell.angle_beta   90.00
_cell.angle_gamma   90.00
#
_symmetry.space_group_name_H-M   'P 1'
#
loop_
_entity.id
_entity.type
_entity.pdbx_description
1 polymer ?
#
loop_
_entity_poly.entity_id
_entity_poly.type
_entity_poly.pdbx_seq_one_letter_code
_entity_poly.pdbx_strand_id
1 'polypeptide(L)'
;ILLGLVGSEMCIRDSFQDHGVDEIICVSVNDTFVMNAWKNDQEADNITFLPDGNGEFTDGMGLLVDKNDLGFGKRSWRYSMLVKDGVVEKMFIEPNEPGDPFKVSDADTMLNYIAPNYKTQESITVFTKPGCPFCAKAKQNLIDHGLQYEEVILGKDATTVSLRAISGRTTVPQVFIGGKHIGGSEELESYLG
;
A
#
# COMPACT_ATOMS: atom_id res chain seq x y z
N ILE A 1 11.91 0.03 7.88
CA ILE A 1 11.57 -0.41 6.51
C ILE A 1 11.17 0.82 5.73
N LEU A 2 11.73 0.96 4.57
CA LEU A 2 11.56 2.13 3.72
C LEU A 2 10.65 1.75 2.56
N LEU A 3 9.58 2.49 2.37
CA LEU A 3 8.62 2.19 1.34
C LEU A 3 8.22 3.46 0.61
N GLY A 4 8.33 3.46 -0.71
CA GLY A 4 7.59 4.39 -1.56
C GLY A 4 6.22 3.79 -1.82
N LEU A 5 5.24 4.09 -0.97
CA LEU A 5 3.92 3.49 -1.01
C LEU A 5 2.91 4.46 -1.60
N VAL A 6 2.06 3.97 -2.46
CA VAL A 6 0.87 4.65 -2.95
C VAL A 6 -0.32 3.69 -2.78
N GLY A 7 -1.24 4.05 -1.90
CA GLY A 7 -2.63 3.60 -1.96
C GLY A 7 -3.05 2.27 -1.34
N SER A 8 -2.16 1.48 -0.71
CA SER A 8 -2.55 0.21 -0.05
C SER A 8 -1.93 0.03 1.35
N GLU A 9 -1.55 1.10 1.99
CA GLU A 9 -0.62 1.12 3.13
C GLU A 9 -1.18 0.52 4.41
N MET A 10 -2.48 0.62 4.67
CA MET A 10 -3.07 0.12 5.91
C MET A 10 -3.05 -1.41 5.99
N CYS A 11 -3.44 -2.10 4.93
CA CYS A 11 -3.44 -3.56 4.89
C CYS A 11 -2.03 -4.15 4.92
N ILE A 12 -1.07 -3.52 4.24
CA ILE A 12 0.32 -3.97 4.19
C ILE A 12 0.99 -3.83 5.56
N ARG A 13 0.75 -2.72 6.27
CA ARG A 13 1.29 -2.51 7.61
C ARG A 13 0.81 -3.57 8.60
N ASP A 14 -0.51 -3.82 8.64
CA ASP A 14 -1.08 -4.81 9.54
C ASP A 14 -0.49 -6.20 9.25
N SER A 15 -0.27 -6.52 7.99
CA SER A 15 0.43 -7.73 7.58
C SER A 15 1.87 -7.81 8.11
N PHE A 16 2.62 -6.72 8.14
CA PHE A 16 3.96 -6.69 8.74
C PHE A 16 3.92 -6.90 10.25
N GLN A 17 2.99 -6.25 10.95
CA GLN A 17 2.82 -6.40 12.40
C GLN A 17 2.41 -7.82 12.78
N ASP A 18 1.51 -8.44 12.04
CA ASP A 18 1.09 -9.84 12.23
C ASP A 18 2.27 -10.82 12.09
N HIS A 19 3.33 -10.41 11.42
CA HIS A 19 4.56 -11.19 11.21
C HIS A 19 5.76 -10.70 12.03
N GLY A 20 5.50 -9.97 13.13
CA GLY A 20 6.51 -9.61 14.12
C GLY A 20 7.37 -8.41 13.76
N VAL A 21 6.88 -7.52 12.89
CA VAL A 21 7.51 -6.22 12.65
C VAL A 21 6.90 -5.20 13.59
N ASP A 22 7.68 -4.69 14.53
CA ASP A 22 7.22 -3.74 15.55
C ASP A 22 6.93 -2.35 14.97
N GLU A 23 7.75 -1.89 14.01
CA GLU A 23 7.67 -0.53 13.49
C GLU A 23 8.09 -0.46 12.00
N ILE A 24 7.39 0.36 11.24
CA ILE A 24 7.77 0.74 9.88
C ILE A 24 8.26 2.17 9.88
N ILE A 25 9.46 2.38 9.33
CA ILE A 25 10.12 3.69 9.28
C ILE A 25 10.38 4.08 7.84
N CYS A 26 9.95 5.27 7.45
CA CYS A 26 10.30 5.90 6.18
C CYS A 26 11.43 6.90 6.40
N VAL A 27 12.60 6.68 5.79
CA VAL A 27 13.74 7.60 5.84
C VAL A 27 13.97 8.22 4.48
N SER A 28 14.18 9.52 4.42
CA SER A 28 14.47 10.20 3.16
C SER A 28 15.38 11.42 3.38
N VAL A 29 16.20 11.72 2.37
CA VAL A 29 17.03 12.93 2.33
C VAL A 29 16.14 14.14 2.03
N ASN A 30 15.35 14.52 3.03
CA ASN A 30 14.44 15.65 3.04
C ASN A 30 14.41 16.25 4.45
N ASP A 31 13.94 17.48 4.56
CA ASP A 31 13.72 18.13 5.85
C ASP A 31 12.42 17.66 6.53
N THR A 32 12.26 18.04 7.80
CA THR A 32 11.10 17.70 8.61
C THR A 32 9.77 18.20 8.03
N PHE A 33 9.78 19.37 7.39
CA PHE A 33 8.55 19.96 6.84
C PHE A 33 8.06 19.16 5.63
N VAL A 34 8.97 18.76 4.74
CA VAL A 34 8.68 17.91 3.59
C VAL A 34 8.20 16.53 4.05
N MET A 35 8.89 15.91 5.04
CA MET A 35 8.51 14.60 5.56
C MET A 35 7.12 14.61 6.21
N ASN A 36 6.79 15.67 6.98
CA ASN A 36 5.46 15.82 7.56
C ASN A 36 4.37 16.07 6.51
N ALA A 37 4.65 16.91 5.50
CA ALA A 37 3.71 17.14 4.41
C ALA A 37 3.42 15.85 3.64
N TRP A 38 4.46 15.07 3.35
CA TRP A 38 4.33 13.78 2.69
C TRP A 38 3.54 12.76 3.53
N LYS A 39 3.84 12.66 4.83
CA LYS A 39 3.08 11.81 5.75
C LYS A 39 1.59 12.14 5.73
N ASN A 40 1.24 13.42 5.82
CA ASN A 40 -0.15 13.88 5.83
C ASN A 40 -0.85 13.64 4.48
N ASP A 41 -0.16 13.89 3.37
CA ASP A 41 -0.70 13.67 2.01
C ASP A 41 -1.02 12.19 1.77
N GLN A 42 -0.22 11.30 2.34
CA GLN A 42 -0.40 9.85 2.23
C GLN A 42 -1.29 9.26 3.34
N GLU A 43 -1.81 10.08 4.26
CA GLU A 43 -2.59 9.61 5.43
C GLU A 43 -1.88 8.49 6.22
N ALA A 44 -0.52 8.52 6.24
CA ALA A 44 0.34 7.45 6.76
C ALA A 44 0.63 7.64 8.27
N ASP A 45 -0.40 7.80 9.09
CA ASP A 45 -0.26 8.07 10.55
C ASP A 45 0.49 6.97 11.30
N ASN A 46 0.46 5.79 10.77
CA ASN A 46 1.01 4.58 11.37
C ASN A 46 2.46 4.27 10.94
N ILE A 47 3.08 5.13 10.16
CA ILE A 47 4.46 5.02 9.71
C ILE A 47 5.27 6.17 10.35
N THR A 48 6.44 5.85 10.87
CA THR A 48 7.38 6.85 11.38
C THR A 48 8.17 7.44 10.23
N PHE A 49 8.04 8.76 10.01
CA PHE A 49 8.79 9.47 8.98
C PHE A 49 10.01 10.15 9.60
N LEU A 50 11.21 9.72 9.23
CA LEU A 50 12.47 10.25 9.71
C LEU A 50 13.16 11.12 8.63
N PRO A 51 13.38 12.41 8.89
CA PRO A 51 14.14 13.29 7.99
C PRO A 51 15.64 13.00 8.12
N ASP A 52 16.30 12.71 7.01
CA ASP A 52 17.76 12.68 6.88
C ASP A 52 18.22 13.87 6.05
N GLY A 53 17.91 15.09 6.53
CA GLY A 53 18.08 16.34 5.79
C GLY A 53 19.47 16.61 5.26
N ASN A 54 20.50 16.20 6.01
CA ASN A 54 21.90 16.31 5.60
C ASN A 54 22.40 15.11 4.78
N GLY A 55 21.61 14.02 4.72
CA GLY A 55 22.00 12.78 4.06
C GLY A 55 23.06 11.97 4.80
N GLU A 56 23.27 12.23 6.08
CA GLU A 56 24.35 11.59 6.87
C GLU A 56 24.12 10.09 7.04
N PHE A 57 22.89 9.71 7.36
CA PHE A 57 22.50 8.31 7.46
C PHE A 57 22.60 7.61 6.09
N THR A 58 22.05 8.24 5.06
CA THR A 58 22.03 7.72 3.69
C THR A 58 23.44 7.55 3.12
N ASP A 59 24.34 8.51 3.39
CA ASP A 59 25.75 8.45 3.01
C ASP A 59 26.48 7.33 3.74
N GLY A 60 26.27 7.23 5.05
CA GLY A 60 26.83 6.15 5.89
C GLY A 60 26.40 4.75 5.44
N MET A 61 25.20 4.62 4.85
CA MET A 61 24.72 3.38 4.24
C MET A 61 25.24 3.14 2.81
N GLY A 62 25.97 4.11 2.21
CA GLY A 62 26.46 4.03 0.84
C GLY A 62 25.36 4.18 -0.22
N LEU A 63 24.23 4.79 0.15
CA LEU A 63 23.05 4.92 -0.71
C LEU A 63 22.76 6.34 -1.15
N LEU A 64 23.67 7.30 -0.85
CA LEU A 64 23.53 8.68 -1.27
C LEU A 64 23.86 8.81 -2.76
N VAL A 65 22.94 9.39 -3.52
CA VAL A 65 23.09 9.58 -4.97
C VAL A 65 22.93 11.05 -5.33
N ASP A 66 23.62 11.46 -6.40
CA ASP A 66 23.50 12.79 -6.96
C ASP A 66 22.38 12.81 -8.02
N LYS A 67 21.42 13.71 -7.85
CA LYS A 67 20.30 13.97 -8.77
C LYS A 67 20.25 15.44 -9.17
N ASN A 68 21.42 16.09 -9.28
CA ASN A 68 21.52 17.49 -9.66
C ASN A 68 21.00 17.76 -11.08
N ASP A 69 21.09 16.76 -11.97
CA ASP A 69 20.54 16.81 -13.32
C ASP A 69 19.01 17.00 -13.35
N LEU A 70 18.34 16.54 -12.29
CA LEU A 70 16.89 16.71 -12.09
C LEU A 70 16.56 17.91 -11.18
N GLY A 71 17.56 18.65 -10.69
CA GLY A 71 17.36 19.74 -9.75
C GLY A 71 17.05 19.33 -8.32
N PHE A 72 17.22 18.03 -7.97
CA PHE A 72 16.90 17.52 -6.64
C PHE A 72 18.09 17.51 -5.67
N GLY A 73 19.30 17.75 -6.16
CA GLY A 73 20.50 17.63 -5.34
C GLY A 73 20.80 16.18 -4.93
N LYS A 74 21.38 16.01 -3.76
CA LYS A 74 21.64 14.68 -3.23
C LYS A 74 20.37 14.06 -2.67
N ARG A 75 20.14 12.76 -2.95
CA ARG A 75 18.97 12.00 -2.53
C ARG A 75 19.37 10.58 -2.12
N SER A 76 18.48 9.89 -1.43
CA SER A 76 18.62 8.46 -1.17
C SER A 76 18.33 7.64 -2.42
N TRP A 77 19.17 6.65 -2.71
CA TRP A 77 18.78 5.57 -3.60
C TRP A 77 17.63 4.77 -2.97
N ARG A 78 16.82 4.14 -3.80
CA ARG A 78 15.64 3.41 -3.32
C ARG A 78 16.02 2.03 -2.80
N TYR A 79 15.55 1.70 -1.60
CA TYR A 79 15.78 0.42 -0.95
C TYR A 79 14.69 0.13 0.09
N SER A 80 14.59 -1.14 0.49
CA SER A 80 13.93 -1.54 1.74
C SER A 80 14.89 -2.39 2.58
N MET A 81 14.76 -2.35 3.90
CA MET A 81 15.59 -3.16 4.80
C MET A 81 14.82 -3.62 6.02
N LEU A 82 15.10 -4.85 6.45
CA LEU A 82 14.69 -5.40 7.73
C LEU A 82 15.84 -5.23 8.72
N VAL A 83 15.55 -4.58 9.84
CA VAL A 83 16.51 -4.36 10.94
C VAL A 83 16.00 -5.08 12.18
N LYS A 84 16.86 -5.84 12.82
CA LYS A 84 16.57 -6.53 14.08
C LYS A 84 17.65 -6.19 15.10
N ASP A 85 17.25 -5.69 16.24
CA ASP A 85 18.17 -5.31 17.34
C ASP A 85 19.32 -4.39 16.87
N GLY A 86 19.04 -3.44 15.99
CA GLY A 86 20.01 -2.50 15.42
C GLY A 86 20.92 -3.09 14.34
N VAL A 87 20.69 -4.33 13.92
CA VAL A 87 21.46 -5.00 12.86
C VAL A 87 20.60 -5.17 11.62
N VAL A 88 21.14 -4.82 10.45
CA VAL A 88 20.47 -5.07 9.16
C VAL A 88 20.51 -6.56 8.86
N GLU A 89 19.36 -7.22 8.92
CA GLU A 89 19.20 -8.65 8.62
C GLU A 89 19.06 -8.87 7.11
N LYS A 90 18.27 -8.03 6.44
CA LYS A 90 18.03 -8.12 5.00
C LYS A 90 17.90 -6.74 4.38
N MET A 91 18.42 -6.59 3.17
CA MET A 91 18.27 -5.37 2.38
C MET A 91 17.95 -5.73 0.93
N PHE A 92 17.00 -5.01 0.36
CA PHE A 92 16.67 -5.02 -1.07
C PHE A 92 16.96 -3.62 -1.62
N ILE A 93 17.95 -3.53 -2.48
CA ILE A 93 18.39 -2.27 -3.10
C ILE A 93 17.99 -2.33 -4.57
N GLU A 94 17.36 -1.28 -5.08
CA GLU A 94 17.03 -1.20 -6.49
C GLU A 94 18.27 -1.25 -7.37
N PRO A 95 18.20 -1.92 -8.53
CA PRO A 95 19.33 -2.00 -9.44
C PRO A 95 19.74 -0.61 -9.93
N ASN A 96 21.05 -0.40 -10.16
CA ASN A 96 21.55 0.85 -10.71
C ASN A 96 21.29 0.91 -12.22
N GLU A 97 20.05 1.17 -12.57
CA GLU A 97 19.58 1.30 -13.95
C GLU A 97 19.09 2.73 -14.21
N PRO A 98 19.10 3.19 -15.49
CA PRO A 98 18.52 4.49 -15.84
C PRO A 98 17.04 4.59 -15.46
N GLY A 99 16.64 5.76 -15.02
CA GLY A 99 15.29 6.04 -14.56
C GLY A 99 15.15 5.93 -13.05
N ASP A 100 13.99 5.53 -12.58
CA ASP A 100 13.67 5.32 -11.16
C ASP A 100 13.12 3.91 -10.98
N PRO A 101 13.98 2.89 -10.92
CA PRO A 101 13.54 1.50 -10.83
C PRO A 101 12.78 1.23 -9.54
N PHE A 102 11.73 0.41 -9.64
CA PHE A 102 10.93 -0.06 -8.51
C PHE A 102 10.58 -1.54 -8.76
N LYS A 103 11.54 -2.43 -8.48
CA LYS A 103 11.49 -3.84 -8.86
C LYS A 103 11.61 -4.79 -7.66
N VAL A 104 12.33 -4.38 -6.62
CA VAL A 104 12.71 -5.28 -5.52
C VAL A 104 12.54 -4.65 -4.13
N SER A 105 12.37 -3.34 -4.03
CA SER A 105 12.30 -2.63 -2.74
C SER A 105 10.87 -2.39 -2.26
N ASP A 106 9.89 -2.98 -2.94
CA ASP A 106 8.49 -2.89 -2.58
C ASP A 106 8.15 -3.69 -1.30
N ALA A 107 7.00 -3.38 -0.74
CA ALA A 107 6.52 -3.99 0.50
C ALA A 107 6.24 -5.48 0.35
N ASP A 108 5.68 -5.89 -0.77
CA ASP A 108 5.35 -7.30 -1.03
C ASP A 108 6.62 -8.15 -1.09
N THR A 109 7.69 -7.66 -1.71
CA THR A 109 8.99 -8.33 -1.73
C THR A 109 9.54 -8.53 -0.32
N MET A 110 9.47 -7.50 0.54
CA MET A 110 9.92 -7.62 1.94
C MET A 110 9.01 -8.55 2.73
N LEU A 111 7.69 -8.44 2.57
CA LEU A 111 6.72 -9.29 3.26
C LEU A 111 6.88 -10.76 2.86
N ASN A 112 7.08 -11.06 1.59
CA ASN A 112 7.39 -12.42 1.11
C ASN A 112 8.70 -12.96 1.69
N TYR A 113 9.69 -12.12 1.97
CA TYR A 113 10.90 -12.54 2.66
C TYR A 113 10.64 -12.90 4.12
N ILE A 114 9.87 -12.08 4.84
CA ILE A 114 9.53 -12.28 6.25
C ILE A 114 8.59 -13.48 6.42
N ALA A 115 7.61 -13.60 5.55
CA ALA A 115 6.55 -14.62 5.57
C ALA A 115 6.37 -15.27 4.19
N PRO A 116 7.23 -16.22 3.79
CA PRO A 116 7.23 -16.79 2.43
C PRO A 116 5.93 -17.51 2.02
N ASN A 117 5.08 -17.85 2.97
CA ASN A 117 3.79 -18.49 2.73
C ASN A 117 2.61 -17.52 2.86
N TYR A 118 2.90 -16.24 3.13
CA TYR A 118 1.85 -15.23 3.20
C TYR A 118 1.30 -14.97 1.80
N LYS A 119 0.01 -15.12 1.66
CA LYS A 119 -0.69 -14.66 0.45
C LYS A 119 -1.21 -13.26 0.74
N THR A 120 -0.66 -12.28 0.06
CA THR A 120 -1.22 -10.92 0.08
C THR A 120 -2.71 -11.02 -0.24
N GLN A 121 -3.54 -10.53 0.67
CA GLN A 121 -4.98 -10.48 0.40
C GLN A 121 -5.18 -9.57 -0.82
N GLU A 122 -5.84 -10.09 -1.85
CA GLU A 122 -6.19 -9.27 -3.00
C GLU A 122 -7.04 -8.08 -2.55
N SER A 123 -6.75 -6.89 -3.07
CA SER A 123 -7.54 -5.69 -2.77
C SER A 123 -9.00 -5.92 -3.17
N ILE A 124 -9.91 -5.72 -2.22
CA ILE A 124 -11.34 -5.88 -2.46
C ILE A 124 -12.01 -4.51 -2.36
N THR A 125 -12.73 -4.13 -3.41
CA THR A 125 -13.53 -2.89 -3.43
C THR A 125 -15.00 -3.25 -3.65
N VAL A 126 -15.86 -2.70 -2.80
CA VAL A 126 -17.32 -2.93 -2.86
C VAL A 126 -18.05 -1.61 -3.09
N PHE A 127 -18.65 -1.47 -4.27
CA PHE A 127 -19.54 -0.34 -4.54
C PHE A 127 -20.92 -0.60 -3.92
N THR A 128 -21.38 0.33 -3.10
CA THR A 128 -22.62 0.20 -2.32
C THR A 128 -23.54 1.44 -2.46
N LYS A 129 -24.71 1.35 -1.82
CA LYS A 129 -25.65 2.45 -1.67
C LYS A 129 -26.34 2.33 -0.30
N PRO A 130 -26.59 3.43 0.42
CA PRO A 130 -27.31 3.38 1.68
C PRO A 130 -28.66 2.67 1.58
N GLY A 131 -28.97 1.83 2.58
CA GLY A 131 -30.23 1.08 2.65
C GLY A 131 -30.38 -0.08 1.67
N CYS A 132 -29.31 -0.51 1.02
CA CYS A 132 -29.30 -1.66 0.11
C CYS A 132 -29.11 -2.98 0.87
N PRO A 133 -30.10 -3.88 0.91
CA PRO A 133 -29.98 -5.15 1.65
C PRO A 133 -28.97 -6.12 1.00
N PHE A 134 -28.85 -6.13 -0.32
CA PHE A 134 -27.87 -6.93 -1.04
C PHE A 134 -26.43 -6.45 -0.80
N CYS A 135 -26.23 -5.13 -0.59
CA CYS A 135 -24.94 -4.60 -0.20
C CYS A 135 -24.55 -5.04 1.22
N ALA A 136 -25.52 -5.05 2.14
CA ALA A 136 -25.30 -5.58 3.48
C ALA A 136 -24.94 -7.08 3.45
N LYS A 137 -25.63 -7.88 2.63
CA LYS A 137 -25.32 -9.30 2.43
C LYS A 137 -23.90 -9.50 1.89
N ALA A 138 -23.50 -8.75 0.87
CA ALA A 138 -22.16 -8.85 0.29
C ALA A 138 -21.06 -8.49 1.30
N LYS A 139 -21.24 -7.40 2.05
CA LYS A 139 -20.29 -7.00 3.10
C LYS A 139 -20.19 -8.05 4.21
N GLN A 140 -21.32 -8.59 4.67
CA GLN A 140 -21.33 -9.65 5.69
C GLN A 140 -20.59 -10.90 5.21
N ASN A 141 -20.81 -11.31 3.95
CA ASN A 141 -20.13 -12.45 3.37
C ASN A 141 -18.60 -12.28 3.34
N LEU A 142 -18.11 -11.10 3.00
CA LEU A 142 -16.66 -10.79 3.07
C LEU A 142 -16.13 -10.87 4.50
N ILE A 143 -16.87 -10.32 5.47
CA ILE A 143 -16.52 -10.36 6.91
C ILE A 143 -16.48 -11.81 7.42
N ASP A 144 -17.46 -12.63 7.07
CA ASP A 144 -17.55 -14.03 7.49
C ASP A 144 -16.36 -14.87 6.95
N HIS A 145 -15.77 -14.46 5.81
CA HIS A 145 -14.57 -15.06 5.24
C HIS A 145 -13.27 -14.41 5.72
N GLY A 146 -13.33 -13.44 6.67
CA GLY A 146 -12.15 -12.74 7.18
C GLY A 146 -11.49 -11.80 6.16
N LEU A 147 -12.23 -11.40 5.12
CA LEU A 147 -11.72 -10.56 4.04
C LEU A 147 -11.99 -9.09 4.33
N GLN A 148 -10.93 -8.27 4.27
CA GLN A 148 -11.04 -6.81 4.36
C GLN A 148 -11.43 -6.23 3.00
N TYR A 149 -12.15 -5.13 3.00
CA TYR A 149 -12.58 -4.45 1.78
C TYR A 149 -12.69 -2.94 1.96
N GLU A 150 -12.51 -2.22 0.87
CA GLU A 150 -12.83 -0.81 0.76
C GLU A 150 -14.29 -0.64 0.31
N GLU A 151 -15.06 0.19 1.01
CA GLU A 151 -16.44 0.50 0.62
C GLU A 151 -16.50 1.85 -0.12
N VAL A 152 -16.96 1.83 -1.37
CA VAL A 152 -17.22 3.02 -2.19
C VAL A 152 -18.73 3.28 -2.25
N ILE A 153 -19.20 4.35 -1.60
CA ILE A 153 -20.62 4.66 -1.47
C ILE A 153 -21.09 5.54 -2.64
N LEU A 154 -22.02 5.04 -3.44
CA LEU A 154 -22.61 5.83 -4.52
C LEU A 154 -23.42 7.01 -4.00
N GLY A 155 -23.14 8.17 -4.57
CA GLY A 155 -23.71 9.45 -4.14
C GLY A 155 -22.88 10.21 -3.13
N LYS A 156 -21.83 9.58 -2.57
CA LYS A 156 -20.84 10.20 -1.70
C LYS A 156 -19.45 10.16 -2.34
N ASP A 157 -18.92 8.95 -2.57
CA ASP A 157 -17.54 8.71 -2.99
C ASP A 157 -17.44 8.52 -4.51
N ALA A 158 -18.51 8.05 -5.15
CA ALA A 158 -18.58 7.83 -6.58
C ALA A 158 -20.02 8.07 -7.12
N THR A 159 -20.15 8.12 -8.44
CA THR A 159 -21.44 8.24 -9.12
C THR A 159 -21.86 6.93 -9.78
N THR A 160 -23.14 6.77 -10.09
CA THR A 160 -23.63 5.65 -10.91
C THR A 160 -22.98 5.63 -12.31
N VAL A 161 -22.57 6.80 -12.82
CA VAL A 161 -21.89 6.90 -14.11
C VAL A 161 -20.48 6.32 -14.02
N SER A 162 -19.75 6.63 -12.93
CA SER A 162 -18.44 6.06 -12.66
C SER A 162 -18.51 4.55 -12.51
N LEU A 163 -19.47 4.04 -11.72
CA LEU A 163 -19.70 2.61 -11.57
C LEU A 163 -19.97 1.93 -12.92
N ARG A 164 -20.84 2.52 -13.74
CA ARG A 164 -21.15 1.98 -15.06
C ARG A 164 -19.93 1.91 -15.98
N ALA A 165 -19.05 2.91 -15.89
CA ALA A 165 -17.86 2.98 -16.73
C ALA A 165 -16.89 1.80 -16.45
N ILE A 166 -16.77 1.36 -15.18
CA ILE A 166 -15.83 0.32 -14.78
C ILE A 166 -16.45 -1.09 -14.72
N SER A 167 -17.77 -1.21 -14.41
CA SER A 167 -18.44 -2.51 -14.25
C SER A 167 -19.40 -2.85 -15.40
N GLY A 168 -19.77 -1.87 -16.22
CA GLY A 168 -20.86 -2.01 -17.18
C GLY A 168 -22.25 -2.06 -16.53
N ARG A 169 -22.35 -1.98 -15.19
CA ARG A 169 -23.58 -2.14 -14.41
C ARG A 169 -23.98 -0.82 -13.75
N THR A 170 -25.27 -0.68 -13.43
CA THR A 170 -25.81 0.47 -12.69
C THR A 170 -26.40 0.09 -11.34
N THR A 171 -26.40 -1.20 -11.02
CA THR A 171 -26.91 -1.77 -9.77
C THR A 171 -25.79 -1.99 -8.76
N VAL A 172 -26.14 -2.02 -7.49
CA VAL A 172 -25.22 -2.33 -6.36
C VAL A 172 -25.76 -3.53 -5.56
N PRO A 173 -24.87 -4.29 -4.89
CA PRO A 173 -23.43 -4.11 -4.84
C PRO A 173 -22.75 -4.44 -6.17
N GLN A 174 -21.57 -3.91 -6.36
CA GLN A 174 -20.62 -4.41 -7.35
C GLN A 174 -19.27 -4.59 -6.66
N VAL A 175 -18.71 -5.79 -6.77
CA VAL A 175 -17.50 -6.22 -6.08
C VAL A 175 -16.36 -6.39 -7.07
N PHE A 176 -15.20 -5.87 -6.70
CA PHE A 176 -13.95 -6.06 -7.43
C PHE A 176 -12.94 -6.72 -6.50
N ILE A 177 -12.22 -7.74 -6.98
CA ILE A 177 -11.17 -8.44 -6.26
C ILE A 177 -9.92 -8.48 -7.13
N GLY A 178 -8.79 -7.97 -6.63
CA GLY A 178 -7.55 -7.84 -7.40
C GLY A 178 -7.72 -7.03 -8.69
N GLY A 179 -8.57 -5.98 -8.65
CA GLY A 179 -8.90 -5.16 -9.82
C GLY A 179 -9.85 -5.82 -10.84
N LYS A 180 -10.26 -7.08 -10.60
CA LYS A 180 -11.18 -7.81 -11.48
C LYS A 180 -12.62 -7.67 -11.00
N HIS A 181 -13.53 -7.31 -11.90
CA HIS A 181 -14.96 -7.24 -11.60
C HIS A 181 -15.54 -8.65 -11.39
N ILE A 182 -16.06 -8.90 -10.19
CA ILE A 182 -16.70 -10.18 -9.82
C ILE A 182 -18.20 -10.14 -10.11
N GLY A 183 -18.89 -9.07 -9.70
CA GLY A 183 -20.34 -8.90 -9.89
C GLY A 183 -21.06 -8.42 -8.65
N GLY A 184 -22.29 -8.86 -8.45
CA GLY A 184 -23.13 -8.54 -7.30
C GLY A 184 -22.95 -9.52 -6.13
N SER A 185 -23.92 -9.54 -5.20
CA SER A 185 -23.84 -10.37 -3.99
C SER A 185 -23.92 -11.88 -4.28
N GLU A 186 -24.61 -12.29 -5.34
CA GLU A 186 -24.75 -13.71 -5.71
C GLU A 186 -23.47 -14.23 -6.39
N GLU A 187 -22.89 -13.41 -7.29
CA GLU A 187 -21.61 -13.73 -7.93
C GLU A 187 -20.48 -13.78 -6.91
N LEU A 188 -20.47 -12.87 -5.91
CA LEU A 188 -19.51 -12.91 -4.80
C LEU A 188 -19.65 -14.19 -3.98
N GLU A 189 -20.86 -14.57 -3.62
CA GLU A 189 -21.13 -15.81 -2.87
C GLU A 189 -20.62 -17.05 -3.64
N SER A 190 -20.85 -17.08 -4.95
CA SER A 190 -20.34 -18.15 -5.81
C SER A 190 -18.81 -18.12 -5.98
N TYR A 191 -18.18 -16.96 -5.85
CA TYR A 191 -16.74 -16.81 -5.96
C TYR A 191 -16.01 -17.28 -4.68
N LEU A 192 -16.61 -17.02 -3.53
CA LEU A 192 -16.02 -17.37 -2.22
C LEU A 192 -16.28 -18.84 -1.81
N GLY A 193 -17.25 -19.50 -2.44
CA GLY A 193 -17.61 -20.93 -2.20
C GLY A 193 -18.65 -21.06 -1.15
#